data_4581f46c718da43da62abce1d68da3a5
#
_entry.id   4581f46c718da43da62abce1d68da3a5
#
_cell.length_a   1.000
_cell.length_b   1.000
_cell.length_c   1.000
_cell.angle_alpha   90.00
_cell.angle_beta   90.00
_cell.angle_gamma   90.00
#
_symmetry.space_group_name_H-M   'P 1'
#
loop_
_entity.id
_entity.type
_entity.pdbx_description
1 polymer ?
#
loop_
_entity_poly.entity_id
_entity_poly.type
_entity_poly.pdbx_seq_one_letter_code
_entity_poly.pdbx_strand_id
1 'polypeptide(L)'
;FGVLLLISKGSLETLLSFTFSVGDLWALAGAIAFAVYNVLVRKKPATISGTTFLLAIFGLGALLILPGFLIEQMNAAPIVWNNSLLLSLLYLGAGTSVISFLCWNAAIKKIGAGTTVLFGNLIPVISTIEAVLFLNEPFQKIQMISACIVIFGLIVANTGQHKKQTKHV
;
A
#
# COMPACT_ATOMS: atom_id res chain seq x y z
N PHE A 1 14.45 -3.92 -8.65
CA PHE A 1 15.36 -2.95 -9.27
C PHE A 1 14.60 -1.73 -9.80
N GLY A 2 13.54 -1.88 -10.63
CA GLY A 2 12.79 -0.76 -11.19
C GLY A 2 12.22 0.22 -10.17
N VAL A 3 11.69 -0.28 -9.05
CA VAL A 3 11.17 0.55 -7.95
C VAL A 3 12.28 1.38 -7.30
N LEU A 4 13.44 0.78 -7.06
CA LEU A 4 14.60 1.50 -6.50
C LEU A 4 15.07 2.61 -7.46
N LEU A 5 15.11 2.32 -8.75
CA LEU A 5 15.47 3.29 -9.79
C LEU A 5 14.48 4.46 -9.84
N LEU A 6 13.18 4.16 -9.64
CA LEU A 6 12.12 5.18 -9.60
C LEU A 6 12.29 6.10 -8.39
N ILE A 7 12.47 5.53 -7.20
CA ILE A 7 12.59 6.27 -5.93
C ILE A 7 13.86 7.12 -5.91
N SER A 8 14.98 6.58 -6.42
CA SER A 8 16.26 7.28 -6.50
C SER A 8 16.31 8.36 -7.59
N LYS A 9 15.28 8.45 -8.42
CA LYS A 9 15.28 9.31 -9.64
C LYS A 9 16.53 9.08 -10.51
N GLY A 10 17.11 7.88 -10.46
CA GLY A 10 18.33 7.51 -11.19
C GLY A 10 19.64 8.02 -10.60
N SER A 11 19.63 8.62 -9.40
CA SER A 11 20.83 9.14 -8.74
C SER A 11 21.33 8.16 -7.67
N LEU A 12 22.55 7.69 -7.81
CA LEU A 12 23.25 6.91 -6.79
C LEU A 12 23.49 7.74 -5.50
N GLU A 13 23.71 9.03 -5.65
CA GLU A 13 23.91 9.95 -4.53
C GLU A 13 22.65 10.03 -3.66
N THR A 14 21.46 10.06 -4.27
CA THR A 14 20.17 10.01 -3.56
C THR A 14 20.00 8.69 -2.78
N LEU A 15 20.50 7.57 -3.31
CA LEU A 15 20.46 6.28 -2.60
C LEU A 15 21.49 6.21 -1.46
N LEU A 16 22.65 6.82 -1.62
CA LEU A 16 23.73 6.81 -0.62
C LEU A 16 23.53 7.87 0.48
N SER A 17 22.79 8.93 0.19
CA SER A 17 22.43 9.97 1.16
C SER A 17 21.23 9.60 2.04
N PHE A 18 20.75 8.35 1.93
CA PHE A 18 19.62 7.87 2.73
C PHE A 18 20.00 7.84 4.20
N THR A 19 19.47 8.81 4.97
CA THR A 19 19.62 8.83 6.43
C THR A 19 18.41 8.17 7.05
N PHE A 20 18.64 7.08 7.78
CA PHE A 20 17.57 6.40 8.52
C PHE A 20 17.00 7.31 9.61
N SER A 21 15.72 7.53 9.56
CA SER A 21 14.95 8.25 10.59
C SER A 21 14.19 7.26 11.50
N VAL A 22 13.75 7.73 12.65
CA VAL A 22 12.86 6.95 13.52
C VAL A 22 11.56 6.61 12.79
N GLY A 23 11.10 7.48 11.87
CA GLY A 23 9.94 7.23 11.02
C GLY A 23 10.10 6.01 10.13
N ASP A 24 11.31 5.74 9.61
CA ASP A 24 11.57 4.56 8.78
C ASP A 24 11.44 3.26 9.57
N LEU A 25 11.79 3.26 10.86
CA LEU A 25 11.58 2.10 11.74
C LEU A 25 10.10 1.82 11.94
N TRP A 26 9.27 2.85 12.12
CA TRP A 26 7.82 2.70 12.21
C TRP A 26 7.21 2.23 10.88
N ALA A 27 7.70 2.74 9.76
CA ALA A 27 7.28 2.29 8.43
C ALA A 27 7.65 0.80 8.21
N LEU A 28 8.84 0.38 8.63
CA LEU A 28 9.26 -1.02 8.56
C LEU A 28 8.38 -1.92 9.44
N ALA A 29 8.10 -1.50 10.68
CA ALA A 29 7.20 -2.23 11.57
C ALA A 29 5.80 -2.38 10.95
N GLY A 30 5.27 -1.31 10.34
CA GLY A 30 4.01 -1.33 9.59
C GLY A 30 4.05 -2.30 8.41
N ALA A 31 5.14 -2.32 7.64
CA ALA A 31 5.33 -3.23 6.52
C ALA A 31 5.36 -4.71 6.97
N ILE A 32 6.04 -5.01 8.08
CA ILE A 32 6.05 -6.35 8.68
C ILE A 32 4.65 -6.76 9.13
N ALA A 33 3.94 -5.88 9.84
CA ALA A 33 2.57 -6.12 10.28
C ALA A 33 1.63 -6.37 9.08
N PHE A 34 1.79 -5.60 8.01
CA PHE A 34 1.02 -5.79 6.77
C PHE A 34 1.36 -7.11 6.06
N ALA A 35 2.62 -7.54 6.08
CA ALA A 35 3.02 -8.85 5.55
C ALA A 35 2.37 -10.00 6.33
N VAL A 36 2.37 -9.94 7.67
CA VAL A 36 1.69 -10.90 8.54
C VAL A 36 0.18 -10.90 8.25
N TYR A 37 -0.43 -9.72 8.14
CA TYR A 37 -1.85 -9.59 7.75
C TYR A 37 -2.16 -10.33 6.44
N ASN A 38 -1.36 -10.13 5.38
CA ASN A 38 -1.56 -10.78 4.09
C ASN A 38 -1.49 -12.32 4.16
N VAL A 39 -0.69 -12.88 5.05
CA VAL A 39 -0.64 -14.33 5.30
C VAL A 39 -1.86 -14.80 6.08
N LEU A 40 -2.23 -14.07 7.14
CA LEU A 40 -3.34 -14.44 8.03
C LEU A 40 -4.70 -14.31 7.35
N VAL A 41 -4.90 -13.33 6.50
CA VAL A 41 -6.16 -13.12 5.79
C VAL A 41 -6.56 -14.33 4.92
N ARG A 42 -5.57 -15.10 4.43
CA ARG A 42 -5.81 -16.34 3.70
C ARG A 42 -6.40 -17.45 4.56
N LYS A 43 -6.12 -17.42 5.87
CA LYS A 43 -6.62 -18.42 6.84
C LYS A 43 -8.01 -18.05 7.38
N LYS A 44 -8.59 -16.94 6.94
CA LYS A 44 -9.92 -16.50 7.34
C LYS A 44 -10.95 -17.58 6.99
N PRO A 45 -11.81 -18.02 7.95
CA PRO A 45 -12.89 -18.96 7.68
C PRO A 45 -13.81 -18.47 6.57
N ALA A 46 -14.23 -19.38 5.69
CA ALA A 46 -15.13 -19.05 4.59
C ALA A 46 -16.51 -18.52 5.05
N THR A 47 -16.91 -18.89 6.28
CA THR A 47 -18.16 -18.47 6.92
C THR A 47 -18.22 -16.97 7.25
N ILE A 48 -17.06 -16.32 7.41
CA ILE A 48 -17.01 -14.87 7.68
C ILE A 48 -17.02 -14.10 6.36
N SER A 49 -17.96 -13.19 6.19
CA SER A 49 -18.00 -12.32 5.00
C SER A 49 -16.79 -11.38 4.96
N GLY A 50 -16.40 -10.90 3.77
CA GLY A 50 -15.33 -9.92 3.62
C GLY A 50 -15.62 -8.61 4.36
N THR A 51 -16.86 -8.16 4.33
CA THR A 51 -17.33 -6.94 4.99
C THR A 51 -17.29 -7.06 6.52
N THR A 52 -17.78 -8.18 7.07
CA THR A 52 -17.74 -8.45 8.52
C THR A 52 -16.29 -8.52 9.02
N PHE A 53 -15.41 -9.16 8.26
CA PHE A 53 -13.99 -9.24 8.57
C PHE A 53 -13.34 -7.87 8.59
N LEU A 54 -13.64 -7.03 7.59
CA LEU A 54 -13.13 -5.68 7.50
C LEU A 54 -13.62 -4.80 8.65
N LEU A 55 -14.92 -4.88 8.98
CA LEU A 55 -15.50 -4.17 10.11
C LEU A 55 -14.82 -4.53 11.43
N ALA A 56 -14.55 -5.81 11.66
CA ALA A 56 -13.85 -6.27 12.84
C ALA A 56 -12.43 -5.74 12.92
N ILE A 57 -11.66 -5.78 11.82
CA ILE A 57 -10.28 -5.28 11.77
C ILE A 57 -10.22 -3.78 12.02
N PHE A 58 -11.04 -3.01 11.32
CA PHE A 58 -11.05 -1.55 11.48
C PHE A 58 -11.60 -1.13 12.84
N GLY A 59 -12.64 -1.82 13.33
CA GLY A 59 -13.18 -1.56 14.67
C GLY A 59 -12.16 -1.82 15.77
N LEU A 60 -11.50 -2.96 15.75
CA LEU A 60 -10.42 -3.28 16.69
C LEU A 60 -9.22 -2.33 16.54
N GLY A 61 -8.84 -2.01 15.30
CA GLY A 61 -7.76 -1.06 15.01
C GLY A 61 -8.07 0.32 15.58
N ALA A 62 -9.29 0.83 15.38
CA ALA A 62 -9.74 2.10 15.92
C ALA A 62 -9.72 2.10 17.46
N LEU A 63 -10.19 1.02 18.10
CA LEU A 63 -10.17 0.89 19.55
C LEU A 63 -8.73 0.87 20.11
N LEU A 64 -7.79 0.23 19.42
CA LEU A 64 -6.38 0.17 19.85
C LEU A 64 -5.66 1.51 19.65
N ILE A 65 -6.00 2.27 18.62
CA ILE A 65 -5.38 3.59 18.34
C ILE A 65 -6.01 4.69 19.22
N LEU A 66 -7.27 4.53 19.64
CA LEU A 66 -8.02 5.55 20.36
C LEU A 66 -7.30 6.10 21.61
N PRO A 67 -6.69 5.28 22.50
CA PRO A 67 -5.97 5.82 23.67
C PRO A 67 -4.80 6.73 23.29
N GLY A 68 -3.99 6.30 22.28
CA GLY A 68 -2.88 7.12 21.78
C GLY A 68 -3.37 8.44 21.18
N PHE A 69 -4.42 8.39 20.38
CA PHE A 69 -5.04 9.59 19.81
C PHE A 69 -5.54 10.56 20.90
N LEU A 70 -6.19 10.06 21.96
CA LEU A 70 -6.68 10.90 23.05
C LEU A 70 -5.54 11.59 23.81
N ILE A 71 -4.44 10.87 24.07
CA ILE A 71 -3.25 11.43 24.72
C ILE A 71 -2.61 12.50 23.83
N GLU A 72 -2.48 12.24 22.55
CA GLU A 72 -1.92 13.21 21.59
C GLU A 72 -2.78 14.46 21.51
N GLN A 73 -4.11 14.31 21.47
CA GLN A 73 -5.06 15.41 21.39
C GLN A 73 -5.03 16.33 22.62
N MET A 74 -4.67 15.79 23.81
CA MET A 74 -4.50 16.62 25.02
C MET A 74 -3.33 17.60 24.91
N ASN A 75 -2.33 17.31 24.08
CA ASN A 75 -1.11 18.11 23.92
C ASN A 75 -1.02 18.82 22.56
N ALA A 76 -1.92 18.50 21.62
CA ALA A 76 -1.94 19.06 20.28
C ALA A 76 -2.82 20.32 20.18
N ALA A 77 -2.56 21.14 19.17
CA ALA A 77 -3.45 22.24 18.82
C ALA A 77 -4.85 21.70 18.44
N PRO A 78 -5.93 22.43 18.75
CA PRO A 78 -7.29 22.00 18.44
C PRO A 78 -7.48 21.83 16.94
N ILE A 79 -8.20 20.76 16.57
CA ILE A 79 -8.51 20.46 15.16
C ILE A 79 -9.45 21.54 14.61
N VAL A 80 -9.02 22.19 13.54
CA VAL A 80 -9.85 23.16 12.81
C VAL A 80 -10.72 22.41 11.81
N TRP A 81 -11.98 22.21 12.16
CA TRP A 81 -12.95 21.53 11.29
C TRP A 81 -13.35 22.42 10.13
N ASN A 82 -13.12 21.98 8.90
CA ASN A 82 -13.56 22.63 7.68
C ASN A 82 -13.98 21.58 6.63
N ASN A 83 -14.67 22.02 5.58
CA ASN A 83 -15.17 21.12 4.54
C ASN A 83 -14.05 20.35 3.83
N SER A 84 -12.88 20.95 3.65
CA SER A 84 -11.73 20.29 3.03
C SER A 84 -11.24 19.13 3.88
N LEU A 85 -11.14 19.32 5.19
CA LEU A 85 -10.77 18.26 6.12
C LEU A 85 -11.79 17.12 6.13
N LEU A 86 -13.10 17.46 6.15
CA LEU A 86 -14.16 16.45 6.12
C LEU A 86 -14.13 15.64 4.83
N LEU A 87 -13.97 16.29 3.68
CA LEU A 87 -13.84 15.59 2.39
C LEU A 87 -12.61 14.70 2.33
N SER A 88 -11.48 15.18 2.86
CA SER A 88 -10.25 14.38 2.94
C SER A 88 -10.44 13.16 3.84
N LEU A 89 -11.09 13.30 4.99
CA LEU A 89 -11.38 12.19 5.90
C LEU A 89 -12.34 11.18 5.26
N LEU A 90 -13.37 11.64 4.54
CA LEU A 90 -14.28 10.76 3.80
C LEU A 90 -13.53 10.01 2.69
N TYR A 91 -12.69 10.70 1.92
CA TYR A 91 -11.88 10.07 0.88
C TYR A 91 -10.92 9.02 1.45
N LEU A 92 -10.22 9.35 2.53
CA LEU A 92 -9.29 8.42 3.19
C LEU A 92 -10.05 7.26 3.86
N GLY A 93 -11.13 7.51 4.56
CA GLY A 93 -11.90 6.48 5.24
C GLY A 93 -12.65 5.56 4.29
N ALA A 94 -13.48 6.10 3.40
CA ALA A 94 -14.28 5.29 2.49
C ALA A 94 -13.47 4.78 1.29
N GLY A 95 -12.70 5.64 0.63
CA GLY A 95 -11.96 5.32 -0.58
C GLY A 95 -10.73 4.46 -0.30
N THR A 96 -9.73 5.03 0.34
CA THR A 96 -8.44 4.35 0.51
C THR A 96 -8.48 3.26 1.58
N SER A 97 -9.33 3.37 2.59
CA SER A 97 -9.46 2.32 3.60
C SER A 97 -10.48 1.26 3.18
N VAL A 98 -11.79 1.57 3.16
CA VAL A 98 -12.82 0.54 2.96
C VAL A 98 -12.75 -0.09 1.57
N ILE A 99 -12.83 0.72 0.51
CA ILE A 99 -12.90 0.21 -0.87
C ILE A 99 -11.61 -0.51 -1.24
N SER A 100 -10.45 0.10 -0.96
CA SER A 100 -9.16 -0.51 -1.32
C SER A 100 -8.91 -1.82 -0.59
N PHE A 101 -9.23 -1.92 0.71
CA PHE A 101 -9.08 -3.17 1.45
C PHE A 101 -10.06 -4.25 1.00
N LEU A 102 -11.29 -3.91 0.64
CA LEU A 102 -12.23 -4.88 0.06
C LEU A 102 -11.70 -5.44 -1.27
N CYS A 103 -11.21 -4.57 -2.16
CA CYS A 103 -10.60 -4.97 -3.42
C CYS A 103 -9.34 -5.82 -3.20
N TRP A 104 -8.47 -5.40 -2.27
CA TRP A 104 -7.25 -6.13 -1.90
C TRP A 104 -7.56 -7.54 -1.38
N ASN A 105 -8.48 -7.66 -0.43
CA ASN A 105 -8.89 -8.95 0.12
C ASN A 105 -9.56 -9.85 -0.93
N ALA A 106 -10.35 -9.27 -1.84
CA ALA A 106 -10.94 -10.00 -2.97
C ALA A 106 -9.85 -10.51 -3.93
N ALA A 107 -8.81 -9.71 -4.19
CA ALA A 107 -7.67 -10.12 -4.99
C ALA A 107 -6.90 -11.28 -4.33
N ILE A 108 -6.58 -11.15 -3.02
CA ILE A 108 -5.92 -12.24 -2.27
C ILE A 108 -6.72 -13.54 -2.36
N LYS A 109 -8.05 -13.47 -2.28
CA LYS A 109 -8.92 -14.65 -2.37
C LYS A 109 -8.88 -15.27 -3.76
N LYS A 110 -8.83 -14.46 -4.83
CA LYS A 110 -8.89 -14.92 -6.23
C LYS A 110 -7.53 -15.39 -6.78
N ILE A 111 -6.49 -14.61 -6.58
CA ILE A 111 -5.16 -14.81 -7.20
C ILE A 111 -4.05 -15.14 -6.20
N GLY A 112 -4.37 -15.15 -4.90
CA GLY A 112 -3.43 -15.45 -3.83
C GLY A 112 -2.63 -14.23 -3.36
N ALA A 113 -2.12 -14.29 -2.11
CA ALA A 113 -1.41 -13.18 -1.48
C ALA A 113 -0.11 -12.82 -2.21
N GLY A 114 0.67 -13.82 -2.64
CA GLY A 114 1.94 -13.58 -3.34
C GLY A 114 1.76 -12.79 -4.63
N THR A 115 0.81 -13.19 -5.47
CA THR A 115 0.49 -12.48 -6.72
C THR A 115 -0.07 -11.08 -6.42
N THR A 116 -0.99 -10.96 -5.46
CA THR A 116 -1.59 -9.67 -5.10
C THR A 116 -0.51 -8.67 -4.65
N VAL A 117 0.44 -9.10 -3.80
CA VAL A 117 1.52 -8.23 -3.31
C VAL A 117 2.46 -7.80 -4.45
N LEU A 118 2.69 -8.66 -5.47
CA LEU A 118 3.47 -8.28 -6.64
C LEU A 118 2.85 -7.08 -7.38
N PHE A 119 1.53 -7.01 -7.47
CA PHE A 119 0.83 -5.86 -8.06
C PHE A 119 1.01 -4.57 -7.24
N GLY A 120 1.34 -4.67 -5.95
CA GLY A 120 1.72 -3.53 -5.12
C GLY A 120 2.92 -2.75 -5.64
N ASN A 121 3.81 -3.39 -6.41
CA ASN A 121 4.93 -2.71 -7.07
C ASN A 121 4.49 -1.71 -8.17
N LEU A 122 3.22 -1.73 -8.60
CA LEU A 122 2.65 -0.73 -9.50
C LEU A 122 2.30 0.58 -8.78
N ILE A 123 2.19 0.57 -7.46
CA ILE A 123 1.83 1.78 -6.68
C ILE A 123 2.76 2.96 -7.01
N PRO A 124 4.10 2.83 -6.98
CA PRO A 124 4.98 3.94 -7.33
C PRO A 124 4.82 4.41 -8.78
N VAL A 125 4.49 3.51 -9.70
CA VAL A 125 4.26 3.86 -11.11
C VAL A 125 2.98 4.67 -11.26
N ILE A 126 1.89 4.22 -10.62
CA ILE A 126 0.59 4.92 -10.64
C ILE A 126 0.73 6.28 -9.97
N SER A 127 1.36 6.34 -8.79
CA SER A 127 1.60 7.60 -8.07
C SER A 127 2.40 8.61 -8.89
N THR A 128 3.37 8.13 -9.69
CA THR A 128 4.13 9.00 -10.61
C THR A 128 3.23 9.57 -11.70
N ILE A 129 2.35 8.75 -12.28
CA ILE A 129 1.39 9.21 -13.30
C ILE A 129 0.42 10.23 -12.69
N GLU A 130 -0.08 9.97 -11.49
CA GLU A 130 -0.96 10.91 -10.77
C GLU A 130 -0.25 12.24 -10.47
N ALA A 131 1.00 12.22 -10.02
CA ALA A 131 1.80 13.41 -9.76
C ALA A 131 1.97 14.27 -11.03
N VAL A 132 2.24 13.65 -12.17
CA VAL A 132 2.34 14.35 -13.45
C VAL A 132 0.99 14.95 -13.88
N LEU A 133 -0.11 14.18 -13.77
CA LEU A 133 -1.42 14.59 -14.26
C LEU A 133 -2.11 15.64 -13.36
N PHE A 134 -2.00 15.50 -12.05
CA PHE A 134 -2.74 16.32 -11.09
C PHE A 134 -1.89 17.42 -10.44
N LEU A 135 -0.58 17.17 -10.27
CA LEU A 135 0.33 18.13 -9.66
C LEU A 135 1.20 18.89 -10.69
N ASN A 136 1.02 18.59 -11.99
CA ASN A 136 1.81 19.17 -13.08
C ASN A 136 3.33 19.01 -12.87
N GLU A 137 3.77 17.92 -12.24
CA GLU A 137 5.19 17.62 -12.08
C GLU A 137 5.82 17.28 -13.44
N PRO A 138 7.08 17.70 -13.70
CA PRO A 138 7.75 17.39 -14.96
C PRO A 138 8.03 15.89 -15.05
N PHE A 139 7.54 15.27 -16.13
CA PHE A 139 7.77 13.85 -16.40
C PHE A 139 9.24 13.60 -16.81
N GLN A 140 9.94 12.82 -16.03
CA GLN A 140 11.35 12.52 -16.29
C GLN A 140 11.50 11.21 -17.07
N LYS A 141 12.48 11.15 -17.99
CA LYS A 141 12.78 9.94 -18.77
C LYS A 141 13.09 8.73 -17.88
N ILE A 142 13.72 8.97 -16.73
CA ILE A 142 14.05 7.90 -15.77
C ILE A 142 12.79 7.25 -15.17
N GLN A 143 11.73 8.02 -14.96
CA GLN A 143 10.45 7.50 -14.45
C GLN A 143 9.82 6.55 -15.48
N MET A 144 9.90 6.88 -16.77
CA MET A 144 9.40 6.03 -17.85
C MET A 144 10.17 4.70 -17.91
N ILE A 145 11.51 4.78 -17.87
CA ILE A 145 12.37 3.58 -17.89
C ILE A 145 12.07 2.70 -16.69
N SER A 146 11.96 3.30 -15.50
CA SER A 146 11.63 2.59 -14.26
C SER A 146 10.28 1.91 -14.32
N ALA A 147 9.25 2.60 -14.84
CA ALA A 147 7.92 2.03 -15.03
C ALA A 147 7.95 0.82 -15.97
N CYS A 148 8.66 0.91 -17.09
CA CYS A 148 8.82 -0.20 -18.02
C CYS A 148 9.50 -1.42 -17.35
N ILE A 149 10.54 -1.19 -16.54
CA ILE A 149 11.24 -2.26 -15.80
C ILE A 149 10.29 -2.91 -14.77
N VAL A 150 9.51 -2.11 -14.04
CA VAL A 150 8.54 -2.63 -13.06
C VAL A 150 7.48 -3.48 -13.75
N ILE A 151 6.89 -2.99 -14.83
CA ILE A 151 5.85 -3.72 -15.59
C ILE A 151 6.44 -5.01 -16.18
N PHE A 152 7.61 -4.94 -16.79
CA PHE A 152 8.30 -6.13 -17.33
C PHE A 152 8.57 -7.17 -16.23
N GLY A 153 9.09 -6.74 -15.07
CA GLY A 153 9.33 -7.62 -13.92
C GLY A 153 8.04 -8.28 -13.43
N LEU A 154 6.93 -7.54 -13.40
CA LEU A 154 5.62 -8.07 -13.02
C LEU A 154 5.13 -9.14 -14.01
N ILE A 155 5.26 -8.92 -15.31
CA ILE A 155 4.88 -9.88 -16.35
C ILE A 155 5.70 -11.17 -16.20
N VAL A 156 7.01 -11.07 -16.06
CA VAL A 156 7.91 -12.22 -15.87
C VAL A 156 7.55 -13.01 -14.60
N ALA A 157 7.32 -12.32 -13.49
CA ALA A 157 6.97 -12.97 -12.23
C ALA A 157 5.61 -13.70 -12.32
N ASN A 158 4.63 -13.11 -13.00
CA ASN A 158 3.31 -13.70 -13.15
C ASN A 158 3.31 -14.93 -14.08
N THR A 159 4.04 -14.89 -15.20
CA THR A 159 4.18 -16.03 -16.09
C THR A 159 4.90 -17.21 -15.44
N GLY A 160 5.86 -16.94 -14.55
CA GLY A 160 6.54 -17.98 -13.76
C GLY A 160 5.65 -18.70 -12.76
N GLN A 161 4.66 -18.02 -12.19
CA GLN A 161 3.72 -18.61 -11.25
C GLN A 161 2.68 -19.52 -11.93
N HIS A 162 2.19 -19.15 -13.11
CA HIS A 162 1.27 -20.00 -13.88
C HIS A 162 1.89 -21.37 -14.24
N LYS A 163 3.17 -21.41 -14.61
CA LYS A 163 3.89 -22.66 -14.91
C LYS A 163 4.04 -23.59 -13.70
N LYS A 164 4.04 -23.08 -12.47
CA LYS A 164 4.12 -23.92 -11.27
C LYS A 164 2.78 -24.56 -10.89
N GLN A 165 1.67 -23.88 -11.13
CA GLN A 165 0.34 -24.41 -10.82
C GLN A 165 -0.06 -25.56 -11.77
N THR A 166 0.32 -25.51 -13.05
CA THR A 166 0.04 -26.58 -14.03
C THR A 166 0.91 -27.83 -13.85
N LYS A 167 1.96 -27.82 -13.05
CA LYS A 167 2.80 -29.00 -12.74
C LYS A 167 2.33 -29.83 -11.54
N HIS A 168 1.35 -29.37 -10.80
CA HIS A 168 0.81 -30.04 -9.60
C HIS A 168 -0.65 -30.50 -9.78
N VAL A 169 -1.17 -30.51 -11.00
CA VAL A 169 -2.39 -31.16 -11.47
C VAL A 169 -1.99 -32.36 -12.34
#